data_99990e265957403cb39f93120a7f4c50
#
_entry.id   99990e265957403cb39f93120a7f4c50
#
_cell.length_a   1.000
_cell.length_b   1.000
_cell.length_c   1.000
_cell.angle_alpha   90.00
_cell.angle_beta   90.00
_cell.angle_gamma   90.00
#
_symmetry.space_group_name_H-M   'P 1'
#
loop_
_entity.id
_entity.type
_entity.pdbx_description
1 polymer ?
#
loop_
_entity_poly.entity_id
_entity_poly.type
_entity_poly.pdbx_seq_one_letter_code
_entity_poly.pdbx_strand_id
1 'polypeptide(L)'
;IYEKEGYCGTCHQENGLGLPDSGFPPLADTNWVNGDHKRLIKLTLKGLMGPIEVKGRNYPGLVPMTPFESLLDDYDAAAVLTFIRNSFGNKSEPVFPWQVNQVRNEIKEKSGFYSPAELLTTHPN
;
A
#
# COMPACT_ATOMS: atom_id res chain seq x y z
N ILE A 1 -14.41 -3.54 0.37
CA ILE A 1 -13.40 -2.68 1.02
C ILE A 1 -12.47 -2.05 -0.01
N TYR A 2 -12.00 -2.85 -0.96
CA TYR A 2 -11.10 -2.36 -2.02
C TYR A 2 -11.72 -1.21 -2.81
N GLU A 3 -12.98 -1.34 -3.19
CA GLU A 3 -13.64 -0.35 -4.04
C GLU A 3 -14.36 0.76 -3.26
N LYS A 4 -14.86 0.45 -2.07
CA LYS A 4 -15.70 1.40 -1.31
C LYS A 4 -14.97 2.00 -0.12
N GLU A 5 -14.84 1.26 0.99
CA GLU A 5 -14.29 1.82 2.23
C GLU A 5 -12.82 2.20 2.11
N GLY A 6 -12.03 1.42 1.36
CA GLY A 6 -10.62 1.70 1.16
C GLY A 6 -10.33 2.64 0.01
N TYR A 7 -11.28 2.79 -0.91
CA TYR A 7 -11.13 3.63 -2.10
C TYR A 7 -9.91 3.30 -2.96
N CYS A 8 -9.32 2.12 -2.78
CA CYS A 8 -8.14 1.70 -3.53
C CYS A 8 -8.42 1.61 -5.02
N GLY A 9 -9.59 1.08 -5.37
CA GLY A 9 -9.99 0.91 -6.76
C GLY A 9 -10.18 2.22 -7.52
N THR A 10 -10.41 3.32 -6.81
CA THR A 10 -10.56 4.63 -7.46
C THR A 10 -9.29 5.04 -8.20
N CYS A 11 -8.12 4.80 -7.58
CA CYS A 11 -6.83 5.15 -8.17
C CYS A 11 -6.20 3.96 -8.88
N HIS A 12 -6.20 2.78 -8.25
CA HIS A 12 -5.52 1.59 -8.78
C HIS A 12 -6.38 0.76 -9.71
N GLN A 13 -7.62 1.16 -9.91
CA GLN A 13 -8.61 0.55 -10.80
C GLN A 13 -9.08 -0.82 -10.33
N GLU A 14 -10.21 -1.25 -10.86
CA GLU A 14 -10.84 -2.52 -10.50
C GLU A 14 -9.96 -3.72 -10.83
N ASN A 15 -9.18 -3.61 -11.90
CA ASN A 15 -8.27 -4.67 -12.35
C ASN A 15 -6.87 -4.60 -11.71
N GLY A 16 -6.62 -3.62 -10.83
CA GLY A 16 -5.33 -3.47 -10.15
C GLY A 16 -4.18 -3.03 -11.05
N LEU A 17 -4.45 -2.62 -12.28
CA LEU A 17 -3.40 -2.19 -13.22
C LEU A 17 -3.07 -0.70 -13.11
N GLY A 18 -3.86 0.04 -12.32
CA GLY A 18 -3.64 1.46 -12.13
C GLY A 18 -3.92 2.29 -13.36
N LEU A 19 -3.49 3.53 -13.31
CA LEU A 19 -3.48 4.48 -14.42
C LEU A 19 -2.11 5.14 -14.43
N PRO A 20 -1.09 4.46 -15.00
CA PRO A 20 0.29 4.94 -14.91
C PRO A 20 0.51 6.36 -15.42
N ASP A 21 -0.16 6.73 -16.51
CA ASP A 21 -0.01 8.07 -17.08
C ASP A 21 -0.59 9.16 -16.18
N SER A 22 -1.49 8.80 -15.26
CA SER A 22 -2.06 9.71 -14.27
C SER A 22 -1.36 9.64 -12.91
N GLY A 23 -0.29 8.85 -12.80
CA GLY A 23 0.49 8.73 -11.57
C GLY A 23 0.00 7.65 -10.61
N PHE A 24 -0.92 6.79 -11.03
CA PHE A 24 -1.45 5.71 -10.21
C PHE A 24 -0.83 4.37 -10.61
N PRO A 25 0.14 3.86 -9.81
CA PRO A 25 0.87 2.64 -10.19
C PRO A 25 0.01 1.39 -10.10
N PRO A 26 0.39 0.33 -10.84
CA PRO A 26 -0.30 -0.96 -10.74
C PRO A 26 -0.02 -1.63 -9.38
N LEU A 27 -0.97 -2.48 -8.95
CA LEU A 27 -0.83 -3.32 -7.77
C LEU A 27 -0.48 -4.75 -8.17
N ALA A 28 -0.62 -5.07 -9.44
CA ALA A 28 -0.33 -6.41 -9.98
C ALA A 28 1.18 -6.59 -10.13
N ASP A 29 1.69 -7.74 -9.67
CA ASP A 29 3.06 -8.19 -9.91
C ASP A 29 4.14 -7.15 -9.53
N THR A 30 4.02 -6.59 -8.32
CA THR A 30 5.00 -5.63 -7.80
C THR A 30 5.42 -6.01 -6.39
N ASN A 31 6.71 -5.81 -6.07
CA ASN A 31 7.25 -6.04 -4.73
C ASN A 31 6.66 -5.09 -3.69
N TRP A 32 6.12 -3.95 -4.10
CA TRP A 32 5.44 -3.05 -3.17
C TRP A 32 4.21 -3.70 -2.56
N VAL A 33 3.56 -4.62 -3.28
CA VAL A 33 2.43 -5.41 -2.77
C VAL A 33 2.89 -6.77 -2.27
N ASN A 34 3.71 -7.47 -3.03
CA ASN A 34 4.07 -8.88 -2.78
C ASN A 34 5.30 -9.07 -1.90
N GLY A 35 6.00 -7.99 -1.56
CA GLY A 35 7.20 -8.04 -0.74
C GLY A 35 6.88 -7.99 0.76
N ASP A 36 7.67 -7.21 1.50
CA ASP A 36 7.58 -7.12 2.95
C ASP A 36 6.20 -6.61 3.38
N HIS A 37 5.48 -7.40 4.19
CA HIS A 37 4.14 -7.04 4.64
C HIS A 37 4.14 -5.81 5.56
N LYS A 38 5.18 -5.61 6.35
CA LYS A 38 5.28 -4.43 7.23
C LYS A 38 5.40 -3.16 6.42
N ARG A 39 6.20 -3.19 5.35
CA ARG A 39 6.34 -2.05 4.44
C ARG A 39 4.99 -1.70 3.82
N LEU A 40 4.25 -2.70 3.35
CA LEU A 40 2.94 -2.51 2.76
C LEU A 40 1.95 -1.92 3.77
N ILE A 41 1.93 -2.43 4.99
CA ILE A 41 1.04 -1.93 6.05
C ILE A 41 1.38 -0.48 6.38
N LYS A 42 2.67 -0.15 6.51
CA LYS A 42 3.12 1.20 6.84
C LYS A 42 2.64 2.23 5.83
N LEU A 43 2.83 1.96 4.54
CA LEU A 43 2.41 2.90 3.50
C LEU A 43 0.90 3.03 3.41
N THR A 44 0.17 1.96 3.71
CA THR A 44 -1.29 1.98 3.70
C THR A 44 -1.83 2.84 4.85
N LEU A 45 -1.26 2.70 6.04
CA LEU A 45 -1.75 3.44 7.21
C LEU A 45 -1.37 4.91 7.19
N LYS A 46 -0.14 5.24 6.88
CA LYS A 46 0.35 6.64 6.93
C LYS A 46 0.33 7.34 5.59
N GLY A 47 0.04 6.61 4.51
CA GLY A 47 0.08 7.16 3.17
C GLY A 47 1.48 7.19 2.60
N LEU A 48 1.57 7.57 1.35
CA LEU A 48 2.83 7.55 0.60
C LEU A 48 2.93 8.81 -0.25
N MET A 49 4.07 9.48 -0.20
CA MET A 49 4.33 10.66 -1.01
C MET A 49 5.79 10.68 -1.43
N GLY A 50 6.05 11.11 -2.65
CA GLY A 50 7.39 11.19 -3.20
C GLY A 50 7.61 10.22 -4.34
N PRO A 51 8.78 10.30 -5.00
CA PRO A 51 9.06 9.47 -6.17
C PRO A 51 9.16 7.99 -5.80
N ILE A 52 8.64 7.15 -6.67
CA ILE A 52 8.63 5.70 -6.49
C ILE A 52 8.84 5.01 -7.83
N GLU A 53 9.59 3.90 -7.81
CA GLU A 53 9.71 3.02 -8.97
C GLU A 53 8.81 1.81 -8.76
N VAL A 54 7.94 1.53 -9.74
CA VAL A 54 7.06 0.37 -9.72
C VAL A 54 7.19 -0.34 -11.07
N LYS A 55 7.60 -1.60 -11.06
CA LYS A 55 7.78 -2.42 -12.25
C LYS A 55 8.69 -1.75 -13.30
N GLY A 56 9.77 -1.12 -12.83
CA GLY A 56 10.74 -0.47 -13.71
C GLY A 56 10.34 0.91 -14.22
N ARG A 57 9.15 1.39 -13.88
CA ARG A 57 8.69 2.73 -14.26
C ARG A 57 8.80 3.67 -13.07
N ASN A 58 9.35 4.87 -13.31
CA ASN A 58 9.46 5.90 -12.28
C ASN A 58 8.20 6.75 -12.24
N TYR A 59 7.63 6.90 -11.04
CA TYR A 59 6.50 7.77 -10.77
C TYR A 59 7.01 8.94 -9.93
N PRO A 60 6.81 10.19 -10.36
CA PRO A 60 7.37 11.35 -9.63
C PRO A 60 6.73 11.62 -8.28
N GLY A 61 5.57 11.00 -8.00
CA GLY A 61 4.91 11.17 -6.70
C GLY A 61 4.17 12.48 -6.55
N LEU A 62 3.64 13.00 -7.65
CA LEU A 62 2.87 14.25 -7.63
C LEU A 62 1.51 14.08 -6.99
N VAL A 63 0.96 12.86 -6.99
CA VAL A 63 -0.32 12.54 -6.37
C VAL A 63 -0.03 11.64 -5.16
N PRO A 64 -0.17 12.14 -3.93
CA PRO A 64 0.09 11.32 -2.75
C PRO A 64 -1.00 10.27 -2.56
N MET A 65 -0.60 9.11 -2.02
CA MET A 65 -1.55 8.08 -1.61
C MET A 65 -2.13 8.46 -0.26
N THR A 66 -3.45 8.46 -0.16
CA THR A 66 -4.16 8.81 1.07
C THR A 66 -3.78 7.90 2.25
N PRO A 67 -3.56 8.44 3.45
CA PRO A 67 -3.39 7.61 4.64
C PRO A 67 -4.73 7.03 5.08
N PHE A 68 -4.74 5.72 5.37
CA PHE A 68 -5.97 5.02 5.73
C PHE A 68 -6.04 4.64 7.21
N GLU A 69 -5.13 5.12 8.06
CA GLU A 69 -5.10 4.68 9.47
C GLU A 69 -6.38 5.00 10.23
N SER A 70 -7.08 6.09 9.87
CA SER A 70 -8.34 6.48 10.51
C SER A 70 -9.57 5.94 9.78
N LEU A 71 -9.41 5.46 8.55
CA LEU A 71 -10.50 5.01 7.70
C LEU A 71 -10.72 3.51 7.74
N LEU A 72 -9.67 2.74 8.04
CA LEU A 72 -9.72 1.28 8.09
C LEU A 72 -9.26 0.81 9.47
N ASP A 73 -10.08 -0.04 10.11
CA ASP A 73 -9.64 -0.72 11.33
C ASP A 73 -8.68 -1.87 10.97
N ASP A 74 -8.20 -2.60 11.98
CA ASP A 74 -7.24 -3.67 11.76
C ASP A 74 -7.80 -4.78 10.87
N TYR A 75 -9.08 -5.12 11.04
CA TYR A 75 -9.73 -6.17 10.24
C TYR A 75 -9.91 -5.73 8.80
N ASP A 76 -10.37 -4.51 8.57
CA ASP A 76 -10.60 -3.99 7.22
C ASP A 76 -9.29 -3.80 6.48
N ALA A 77 -8.26 -3.29 7.14
CA ALA A 77 -6.95 -3.15 6.54
C ALA A 77 -6.35 -4.50 6.17
N ALA A 78 -6.43 -5.48 7.10
CA ALA A 78 -5.95 -6.84 6.82
C ALA A 78 -6.71 -7.47 5.67
N ALA A 79 -8.03 -7.29 5.62
CA ALA A 79 -8.86 -7.86 4.57
C ALA A 79 -8.53 -7.30 3.19
N VAL A 80 -8.40 -5.97 3.07
CA VAL A 80 -8.10 -5.36 1.77
C VAL A 80 -6.68 -5.69 1.30
N LEU A 81 -5.72 -5.71 2.21
CA LEU A 81 -4.34 -6.06 1.85
C LEU A 81 -4.21 -7.52 1.46
N THR A 82 -4.91 -8.42 2.15
CA THR A 82 -4.96 -9.83 1.76
C THR A 82 -5.59 -9.98 0.38
N PHE A 83 -6.67 -9.25 0.11
CA PHE A 83 -7.32 -9.24 -1.19
C PHE A 83 -6.34 -8.81 -2.29
N ILE A 84 -5.64 -7.69 -2.09
CA ILE A 84 -4.67 -7.17 -3.07
C ILE A 84 -3.54 -8.15 -3.31
N ARG A 85 -3.02 -8.78 -2.25
CA ARG A 85 -1.91 -9.73 -2.33
C ARG A 85 -2.31 -11.06 -2.99
N ASN A 86 -3.60 -11.30 -3.19
CA ASN A 86 -4.12 -12.53 -3.80
C ASN A 86 -5.04 -12.26 -4.99
N SER A 87 -5.01 -11.05 -5.52
CA SER A 87 -5.80 -10.65 -6.69
C SER A 87 -4.87 -10.15 -7.79
N PHE A 88 -5.41 -9.89 -8.95
CA PHE A 88 -4.66 -9.34 -10.09
C PHE A 88 -3.48 -10.23 -10.51
N GLY A 89 -3.60 -11.54 -10.27
CA GLY A 89 -2.52 -12.50 -10.53
C GLY A 89 -1.51 -12.63 -9.39
N ASN A 90 -1.62 -11.84 -8.33
CA ASN A 90 -0.75 -11.94 -7.16
C ASN A 90 -1.08 -13.20 -6.35
N LYS A 91 -0.05 -13.82 -5.76
CA LYS A 91 -0.18 -14.99 -4.89
C LYS A 91 0.80 -14.86 -3.74
N SER A 92 0.47 -14.03 -2.75
CA SER A 92 1.32 -13.76 -1.62
C SER A 92 0.61 -14.13 -0.32
N GLU A 93 1.38 -14.22 0.78
CA GLU A 93 0.81 -14.56 2.07
C GLU A 93 -0.20 -13.51 2.52
N PRO A 94 -1.25 -13.91 3.27
CA PRO A 94 -2.24 -12.97 3.77
C PRO A 94 -1.64 -12.05 4.83
N VAL A 95 -2.30 -10.91 5.02
CA VAL A 95 -2.01 -9.99 6.12
C VAL A 95 -3.09 -10.20 7.18
N PHE A 96 -2.67 -10.44 8.42
CA PHE A 96 -3.57 -10.70 9.53
C PHE A 96 -3.84 -9.43 10.34
N PRO A 97 -5.02 -9.32 10.99
CA PRO A 97 -5.32 -8.15 11.81
C PRO A 97 -4.29 -7.87 12.91
N TRP A 98 -3.71 -8.89 13.53
CA TRP A 98 -2.71 -8.70 14.57
C TRP A 98 -1.42 -8.07 14.00
N GLN A 99 -1.10 -8.34 12.72
CA GLN A 99 0.04 -7.72 12.07
C GLN A 99 -0.21 -6.23 11.85
N VAL A 100 -1.42 -5.86 11.44
CA VAL A 100 -1.81 -4.46 11.29
C VAL A 100 -1.71 -3.75 12.62
N ASN A 101 -2.24 -4.37 13.69
CA ASN A 101 -2.19 -3.81 15.04
C ASN A 101 -0.76 -3.59 15.52
N GLN A 102 0.11 -4.58 15.30
CA GLN A 102 1.51 -4.48 15.66
C GLN A 102 2.19 -3.28 14.97
N VAL A 103 1.96 -3.13 13.67
CA VAL A 103 2.54 -2.02 12.91
C VAL A 103 1.97 -0.69 13.39
N ARG A 104 0.66 -0.58 13.66
CA ARG A 104 0.06 0.64 14.21
C ARG A 104 0.78 1.09 15.47
N ASN A 105 1.07 0.14 16.37
CA ASN A 105 1.77 0.45 17.61
C ASN A 105 3.22 0.87 17.38
N GLU A 106 3.89 0.25 16.41
CA GLU A 106 5.28 0.57 16.07
C GLU A 106 5.43 1.97 15.47
N ILE A 107 4.42 2.44 14.75
CA ILE A 107 4.49 3.71 14.01
C ILE A 107 3.57 4.81 14.57
N LYS A 108 3.04 4.63 15.75
CA LYS A 108 2.09 5.61 16.34
C LYS A 108 2.67 7.01 16.50
N GLU A 109 3.98 7.12 16.63
CA GLU A 109 4.66 8.42 16.76
C GLU A 109 4.99 9.05 15.41
N LYS A 110 4.82 8.31 14.31
CA LYS A 110 5.07 8.81 12.95
C LYS A 110 3.95 9.78 12.58
N SER A 111 4.30 11.01 12.22
CA SER A 111 3.35 11.96 11.63
C SER A 111 3.70 12.19 10.17
N GLY A 112 2.67 12.38 9.35
CA GLY A 112 2.83 12.62 7.92
C GLY A 112 3.08 11.35 7.11
N PHE A 113 3.23 11.53 5.82
CA PHE A 113 3.42 10.46 4.85
C PHE A 113 4.78 9.78 5.00
N TYR A 114 4.84 8.50 4.60
CA TYR A 114 6.12 7.87 4.30
C TYR A 114 6.57 8.27 2.89
N SER A 115 7.89 8.30 2.70
CA SER A 115 8.44 8.34 1.35
C SER A 115 8.88 6.92 0.95
N PRO A 116 8.89 6.60 -0.35
CA PRO A 116 9.41 5.30 -0.78
C PRO A 116 10.86 5.08 -0.34
N ALA A 117 11.70 6.11 -0.39
CA ALA A 117 13.10 6.00 0.01
C ALA A 117 13.25 5.62 1.49
N GLU A 118 12.48 6.22 2.37
CA GLU A 118 12.53 5.92 3.81
C GLU A 118 12.05 4.49 4.09
N LEU A 119 11.01 4.03 3.37
CA LEU A 119 10.52 2.66 3.51
C LEU A 119 11.53 1.62 3.01
N LEU A 120 12.23 1.90 1.91
CA LEU A 120 13.24 1.00 1.38
C LEU A 120 14.49 0.92 2.26
N THR A 121 14.76 1.97 3.05
CA THR A 121 15.87 1.96 4.02
C THR A 121 15.60 0.95 5.13
N THR A 122 14.37 0.90 5.64
CA THR A 122 13.98 0.00 6.72
C THR A 122 13.59 -1.39 6.22
N HIS A 123 12.93 -1.44 5.06
CA HIS A 123 12.40 -2.67 4.46
C HIS A 123 12.83 -2.77 3.00
N PRO A 124 14.11 -3.06 2.71
CA PRO A 124 14.57 -3.17 1.32
C PRO A 124 13.95 -4.37 0.60
N ASN A 125 13.96 -4.29 -0.71
CA ASN A 125 13.52 -5.41 -1.55
C ASN A 125 14.42 -6.62 -1.41
#